data_bee0f5a16d9b36eec58071df87007bd0
#
_entry.id   bee0f5a16d9b36eec58071df87007bd0
#
_cell.length_a   1.000
_cell.length_b   1.000
_cell.length_c   1.000
_cell.angle_alpha   90.00
_cell.angle_beta   90.00
_cell.angle_gamma   90.00
#
_symmetry.space_group_name_H-M   'P 1'
#
loop_
_entity.id
_entity.type
_entity.pdbx_description
1 polymer ?
#
loop_
_entity_poly.entity_id
_entity_poly.type
_entity_poly.pdbx_seq_one_letter_code
_entity_poly.pdbx_strand_id
1 'polypeptide(L)'
;PAGKRDKGEDFIETAKRELEEETGYRAEKLVKIFEIYPTPGYTDERIGLFKAEGLEKGKIHFDEDEDILSEWIPEEKVFEMIDNGEIKDGKSLIALLWYKAERLKNGA
;
A
#
# COMPACT_ATOMS: atom_id res chain seq x y z
N PRO A 1 -3.58 1.52 0.60
CA PRO A 1 -4.65 1.06 -0.31
C PRO A 1 -4.43 -0.38 -0.77
N ALA A 2 -5.49 -1.09 -0.97
CA ALA A 2 -5.44 -2.47 -1.42
C ALA A 2 -6.67 -2.81 -2.25
N GLY A 3 -6.49 -3.69 -3.21
CA GLY A 3 -7.60 -4.14 -4.05
C GLY A 3 -7.22 -5.32 -4.90
N LYS A 4 -8.22 -5.91 -5.51
CA LYS A 4 -8.06 -7.09 -6.36
C LYS A 4 -7.79 -6.67 -7.80
N ARG A 5 -6.95 -7.46 -8.49
CA ARG A 5 -6.76 -7.28 -9.92
C ARG A 5 -8.04 -7.58 -10.69
N ASP A 6 -8.37 -6.71 -11.65
CA ASP A 6 -9.40 -7.01 -12.62
C ASP A 6 -8.82 -7.97 -13.67
N LYS A 7 -9.70 -8.62 -14.42
CA LYS A 7 -9.30 -9.54 -15.47
C LYS A 7 -8.40 -8.82 -16.49
N GLY A 8 -7.23 -9.36 -16.71
CA GLY A 8 -6.27 -8.81 -17.67
C GLY A 8 -5.36 -7.71 -17.13
N GLU A 9 -5.57 -7.28 -15.89
CA GLU A 9 -4.67 -6.32 -15.25
C GLU A 9 -3.41 -7.00 -14.72
N ASP A 10 -2.27 -6.31 -14.80
CA ASP A 10 -1.10 -6.71 -14.04
C ASP A 10 -1.09 -6.00 -12.68
N PHE A 11 -0.14 -6.36 -11.82
CA PHE A 11 -0.09 -5.82 -10.45
C PHE A 11 0.08 -4.31 -10.41
N ILE A 12 0.91 -3.75 -11.29
CA ILE A 12 1.17 -2.31 -11.27
C ILE A 12 -0.06 -1.50 -11.72
N GLU A 13 -0.79 -2.01 -12.70
CA GLU A 13 -2.04 -1.37 -13.14
C GLU A 13 -3.08 -1.35 -12.03
N THR A 14 -3.21 -2.48 -11.32
CA THR A 14 -4.09 -2.57 -10.16
C THR A 14 -3.67 -1.58 -9.07
N ALA A 15 -2.38 -1.50 -8.78
CA ALA A 15 -1.86 -0.59 -7.77
C ALA A 15 -2.16 0.86 -8.10
N LYS A 16 -1.97 1.27 -9.35
CA LYS A 16 -2.30 2.62 -9.81
C LYS A 16 -3.78 2.93 -9.66
N ARG A 17 -4.62 2.02 -10.10
CA ARG A 17 -6.08 2.20 -10.06
C ARG A 17 -6.58 2.28 -8.64
N GLU A 18 -6.19 1.34 -7.78
CA GLU A 18 -6.65 1.29 -6.40
C GLU A 18 -6.13 2.46 -5.57
N LEU A 19 -4.92 2.92 -5.83
CA LEU A 19 -4.38 4.11 -5.16
C LEU A 19 -5.28 5.32 -5.42
N GLU A 20 -5.61 5.56 -6.69
CA GLU A 20 -6.45 6.70 -7.05
C GLU A 20 -7.89 6.54 -6.55
N GLU A 21 -8.48 5.35 -6.70
CA GLU A 21 -9.84 5.09 -6.24
C GLU A 21 -10.00 5.25 -4.74
N GLU A 22 -9.03 4.78 -3.96
CA GLU A 22 -9.12 4.78 -2.51
C GLU A 22 -8.60 6.06 -1.84
N THR A 23 -7.66 6.76 -2.46
CA THR A 23 -7.04 7.94 -1.84
C THR A 23 -7.25 9.24 -2.62
N GLY A 24 -7.63 9.16 -3.88
CA GLY A 24 -7.69 10.34 -4.76
C GLY A 24 -6.33 10.81 -5.26
N TYR A 25 -5.26 10.08 -4.95
CA TYR A 25 -3.91 10.45 -5.37
C TYR A 25 -3.38 9.54 -6.46
N ARG A 26 -2.49 10.08 -7.27
CA ARG A 26 -1.71 9.35 -8.27
C ARG A 26 -0.25 9.43 -7.88
N ALA A 27 0.50 8.37 -8.16
CA ALA A 27 1.92 8.34 -7.89
C ALA A 27 2.70 8.64 -9.17
N GLU A 28 3.72 9.47 -9.06
CA GLU A 28 4.68 9.67 -10.15
C GLU A 28 5.44 8.38 -10.41
N LYS A 29 5.74 7.63 -9.36
CA LYS A 29 6.49 6.39 -9.44
C LYS A 29 5.92 5.35 -8.48
N LEU A 30 5.73 4.13 -8.98
CA LEU A 30 5.39 2.96 -8.18
C LEU A 30 6.54 1.96 -8.27
N VAL A 31 7.14 1.65 -7.14
CA VAL A 31 8.25 0.71 -7.05
C VAL A 31 7.75 -0.58 -6.44
N LYS A 32 7.88 -1.69 -7.17
CA LYS A 32 7.50 -3.00 -6.64
C LYS A 32 8.50 -3.41 -5.56
N ILE A 33 7.96 -3.71 -4.39
CA ILE A 33 8.76 -4.16 -3.24
C ILE A 33 8.86 -5.68 -3.23
N PHE A 34 7.71 -6.33 -3.15
CA PHE A 34 7.59 -7.79 -3.08
C PHE A 34 6.34 -8.27 -3.81
N GLU A 35 6.38 -9.56 -4.13
CA GLU A 35 5.20 -10.32 -4.49
C GLU A 35 5.14 -11.47 -3.48
N ILE A 36 4.01 -11.62 -2.80
CA ILE A 36 3.89 -12.57 -1.70
C ILE A 36 2.72 -13.53 -1.90
N TYR A 37 2.80 -14.67 -1.26
CA TYR A 37 1.70 -15.62 -1.11
C TYR A 37 1.18 -15.49 0.32
N PRO A 38 0.00 -14.88 0.55
CA PRO A 38 -0.46 -14.62 1.93
C PRO A 38 -0.85 -15.89 2.69
N THR A 39 -1.38 -16.90 1.98
CA THR A 39 -1.86 -18.14 2.62
C THR A 39 -1.46 -19.36 1.80
N PRO A 40 -0.16 -19.64 1.69
CA PRO A 40 0.29 -20.82 0.94
C PRO A 40 -0.26 -22.10 1.57
N GLY A 41 -0.69 -23.01 0.72
CA GLY A 41 -1.34 -24.24 1.17
C GLY A 41 -2.86 -24.16 1.27
N TYR A 42 -3.45 -22.97 1.28
CA TYR A 42 -4.88 -22.76 1.32
C TYR A 42 -5.40 -22.11 0.04
N THR A 43 -4.66 -21.15 -0.49
CA THR A 43 -5.01 -20.47 -1.74
C THR A 43 -3.76 -20.29 -2.58
N ASP A 44 -3.96 -20.01 -3.87
CA ASP A 44 -2.88 -19.63 -4.77
C ASP A 44 -2.80 -18.11 -4.98
N GLU A 45 -3.44 -17.36 -4.11
CA GLU A 45 -3.44 -15.91 -4.16
C GLU A 45 -2.01 -15.35 -4.11
N ARG A 46 -1.77 -14.33 -4.92
CA ARG A 46 -0.53 -13.56 -4.90
C ARG A 46 -0.86 -12.10 -4.69
N ILE A 47 -0.06 -11.42 -3.89
CA ILE A 47 -0.23 -10.00 -3.62
C ILE A 47 1.05 -9.26 -4.02
N GLY A 48 0.92 -8.24 -4.87
CA GLY A 48 2.01 -7.34 -5.19
C GLY A 48 2.03 -6.18 -4.21
N LEU A 49 3.19 -5.89 -3.64
CA LEU A 49 3.39 -4.78 -2.73
C LEU A 49 4.23 -3.71 -3.40
N PHE A 50 3.78 -2.45 -3.31
CA PHE A 50 4.41 -1.33 -4.01
C PHE A 50 4.61 -0.15 -3.07
N LYS A 51 5.68 0.60 -3.31
CA LYS A 51 5.92 1.89 -2.70
C LYS A 51 5.55 2.97 -3.72
N ALA A 52 4.72 3.91 -3.32
CA ALA A 52 4.29 5.04 -4.15
C ALA A 52 5.11 6.27 -3.80
N GLU A 53 5.66 6.93 -4.80
CA GLU A 53 6.47 8.14 -4.65
C GLU A 53 5.92 9.24 -5.56
N GLY A 54 6.05 10.50 -5.11
CA GLY A 54 5.61 11.64 -5.89
C GLY A 54 4.11 11.69 -6.02
N LEU A 55 3.41 11.69 -4.89
CA LEU A 55 1.95 11.73 -4.89
C LEU A 55 1.42 13.09 -5.30
N GLU A 56 0.43 13.08 -6.20
CA GLU A 56 -0.28 14.28 -6.63
C GLU A 56 -1.77 13.97 -6.72
N LYS A 57 -2.60 14.99 -6.68
CA LYS A 57 -4.04 14.79 -6.77
C LYS A 57 -4.41 14.24 -8.13
N GLY A 58 -5.16 13.13 -8.13
CA GLY A 58 -5.70 12.53 -9.32
C GLY A 58 -6.99 13.20 -9.77
N LYS A 59 -7.60 12.60 -10.80
CA LYS A 59 -8.85 13.11 -11.38
C LYS A 59 -10.09 12.55 -10.71
N ILE A 60 -9.94 11.50 -9.90
CA ILE A 60 -11.06 10.86 -9.23
C ILE A 60 -11.38 11.66 -7.97
N HIS A 61 -12.64 12.06 -7.85
CA HIS A 61 -13.15 12.72 -6.66
C HIS A 61 -13.99 11.71 -5.90
N PHE A 62 -13.79 11.65 -4.59
CA PHE A 62 -14.65 10.84 -3.74
C PHE A 62 -16.01 11.51 -3.62
N ASP A 63 -17.07 10.71 -3.77
CA ASP A 63 -18.39 11.14 -3.37
C ASP A 63 -18.43 11.17 -1.84
N GLU A 64 -19.14 12.14 -1.29
CA GLU A 64 -19.28 12.30 0.17
C GLU A 64 -19.89 11.05 0.83
N ASP A 65 -20.55 10.20 0.04
CA ASP A 65 -21.20 8.99 0.50
C ASP A 65 -20.27 7.76 0.49
N GLU A 66 -19.05 7.88 0.00
CA GLU A 66 -18.09 6.78 0.04
C GLU A 66 -17.34 6.80 1.36
N ASP A 67 -17.54 5.76 2.16
CA ASP A 67 -16.90 5.59 3.48
C ASP A 67 -15.44 5.15 3.37
N ILE A 68 -14.71 5.65 2.39
CA ILE A 68 -13.29 5.35 2.28
C ILE A 68 -12.55 6.37 3.13
N LEU A 69 -12.13 5.93 4.32
CA LEU A 69 -11.31 6.74 5.20
C LEU A 69 -9.84 6.47 4.91
N SER A 70 -9.18 7.45 4.32
CA SER A 70 -7.72 7.44 4.27
C SER A 70 -7.21 8.64 5.04
N GLU A 71 -6.11 8.45 5.74
CA GLU A 71 -5.50 9.52 6.52
C GLU A 71 -3.99 9.50 6.36
N TRP A 72 -3.38 10.65 6.51
CA TRP A 72 -1.95 10.79 6.54
C TRP A 72 -1.44 10.52 7.93
N ILE A 73 -0.51 9.59 8.07
CA ILE A 73 0.08 9.25 9.36
C ILE A 73 1.58 9.54 9.27
N PRO A 74 2.13 10.33 10.20
CA PRO A 74 3.58 10.56 10.21
C PRO A 74 4.35 9.25 10.33
N GLU A 75 5.48 9.18 9.65
CA GLU A 75 6.33 7.99 9.63
C GLU A 75 6.68 7.48 11.02
N GLU A 76 7.04 8.38 11.92
CA GLU A 76 7.38 8.04 13.30
C GLU A 76 6.23 7.37 14.03
N LYS A 77 5.01 7.85 13.79
CA LYS A 77 3.80 7.27 14.38
C LYS A 77 3.54 5.88 13.82
N VAL A 78 3.76 5.68 12.52
CA VAL A 78 3.61 4.36 11.90
C VAL A 78 4.57 3.36 12.53
N PHE A 79 5.82 3.75 12.74
CA PHE A 79 6.82 2.87 13.37
C PHE A 79 6.43 2.51 14.79
N GLU A 80 5.89 3.44 15.54
CA GLU A 80 5.36 3.20 16.88
C GLU A 80 4.19 2.21 16.84
N MET A 81 3.29 2.36 15.87
CA MET A 81 2.16 1.44 15.69
C MET A 81 2.58 0.02 15.33
N ILE A 82 3.70 -0.13 14.62
CA ILE A 82 4.28 -1.45 14.36
C ILE A 82 4.78 -2.05 15.68
N ASP A 83 5.56 -1.28 16.41
CA ASP A 83 6.23 -1.76 17.62
C ASP A 83 5.24 -2.16 18.72
N ASN A 84 4.11 -1.46 18.83
CA ASN A 84 3.12 -1.74 19.85
C ASN A 84 2.01 -2.72 19.42
N GLY A 85 2.10 -3.25 18.20
CA GLY A 85 1.18 -4.27 17.72
C GLY A 85 -0.16 -3.76 17.22
N GLU A 86 -0.32 -2.47 17.00
CA GLU A 86 -1.56 -1.91 16.46
C GLU A 86 -1.80 -2.32 15.01
N ILE A 87 -0.73 -2.49 14.22
CA ILE A 87 -0.85 -2.92 12.83
C ILE A 87 -0.80 -4.43 12.80
N LYS A 88 -1.89 -5.05 12.38
CA LYS A 88 -2.04 -6.51 12.40
C LYS A 88 -2.17 -7.13 11.02
N ASP A 89 -2.48 -6.33 10.00
CA ASP A 89 -2.59 -6.84 8.64
C ASP A 89 -1.22 -7.27 8.12
N GLY A 90 -1.10 -8.53 7.69
CA GLY A 90 0.17 -9.11 7.29
C GLY A 90 0.84 -8.40 6.13
N LYS A 91 0.09 -8.08 5.06
CA LYS A 91 0.66 -7.40 3.90
C LYS A 91 1.13 -5.99 4.25
N SER A 92 0.40 -5.30 5.13
CA SER A 92 0.80 -3.96 5.61
C SER A 92 2.06 -4.04 6.44
N LEU A 93 2.16 -5.02 7.34
CA LEU A 93 3.34 -5.23 8.17
C LEU A 93 4.58 -5.50 7.32
N ILE A 94 4.46 -6.35 6.30
CA ILE A 94 5.59 -6.67 5.40
C ILE A 94 6.10 -5.41 4.72
N ALA A 95 5.20 -4.63 4.13
CA ALA A 95 5.57 -3.41 3.42
C ALA A 95 6.18 -2.37 4.35
N LEU A 96 5.58 -2.17 5.52
CA LEU A 96 6.05 -1.16 6.48
C LEU A 96 7.35 -1.55 7.17
N LEU A 97 7.54 -2.83 7.47
CA LEU A 97 8.81 -3.31 8.03
C LEU A 97 9.93 -3.20 7.00
N TRP A 98 9.65 -3.49 5.73
CA TRP A 98 10.61 -3.25 4.66
C TRP A 98 10.99 -1.77 4.58
N TYR A 99 9.98 -0.90 4.63
CA TYR A 99 10.21 0.55 4.58
C TYR A 99 11.06 1.03 5.76
N LYS A 100 10.75 0.56 6.96
CA LYS A 100 11.51 0.89 8.17
C LYS A 100 12.97 0.45 8.03
N ALA A 101 13.20 -0.76 7.51
CA ALA A 101 14.55 -1.27 7.30
C ALA A 101 15.33 -0.42 6.29
N GLU A 102 14.67 0.01 5.21
CA GLU A 102 15.29 0.87 4.20
C GLU A 102 15.65 2.24 4.78
N ARG A 103 14.79 2.81 5.63
CA ARG A 103 15.07 4.09 6.29
C ARG A 103 16.28 4.00 7.20
N LEU A 104 16.40 2.94 7.98
CA LEU A 104 17.54 2.70 8.86
C LEU A 104 18.84 2.48 8.07
N LYS A 105 18.75 1.72 6.97
CA LYS A 105 19.88 1.43 6.10
C LYS A 105 20.43 2.69 5.43
N ASN A 106 19.58 3.65 5.11
CA ASN A 106 19.96 4.89 4.44
C ASN A 106 20.34 6.02 5.41
N GLY A 107 20.66 5.68 6.63
CA GLY A 107 21.20 6.62 7.61
C GLY A 107 20.18 7.58 8.20
N ALA A 108 18.93 7.22 8.16
CA ALA A 108 17.88 8.03 8.77
C ALA A 108 17.83 7.81 10.27
#